data_0478faedbcf1b3f72d7eb62c50372858
#
_entry.id   0478faedbcf1b3f72d7eb62c50372858
#
_cell.length_a   1.000
_cell.length_b   1.000
_cell.length_c   1.000
_cell.angle_alpha   90.00
_cell.angle_beta   90.00
_cell.angle_gamma   90.00
#
_symmetry.space_group_name_H-M   'P 1'
#
loop_
_entity.id
_entity.type
_entity.pdbx_description
1 polymer ?
#
loop_
_entity_poly.entity_id
_entity_poly.type
_entity_poly.pdbx_seq_one_letter_code
_entity_poly.pdbx_strand_id
1 'polypeptide(L)'
;DAVVDGKPVTGREGYQVEVNALWYNAVRYALELARKSKDTAFVERWEPMPERIRKSFLELFWYEREEFLADYVDEHGQNTFIRPNQIIACSLPYGMLGEGMKRSVIDTVRRHLLTPKGLRTLSPRNPLYEGRCVGDQPTRDRAYHQGTVWPWLLEHYVKACFDMHGKAFLPEARDMLKNFEEDISVSGI
;
A
#
# COMPACT_ATOMS: atom_id res chain seq x y z
N ASP A 1 1.30 -15.50 -4.05
CA ASP A 1 2.69 -15.37 -3.61
C ASP A 1 3.58 -16.32 -4.39
N ALA A 2 4.87 -15.98 -4.53
CA ALA A 2 5.88 -16.89 -5.05
C ALA A 2 6.08 -18.06 -4.06
N VAL A 3 6.32 -19.25 -4.60
CA VAL A 3 6.44 -20.50 -3.82
C VAL A 3 7.77 -21.17 -4.14
N VAL A 4 8.56 -21.46 -3.11
CA VAL A 4 9.81 -22.21 -3.21
C VAL A 4 9.74 -23.41 -2.28
N ASP A 5 10.07 -24.59 -2.79
CA ASP A 5 10.00 -25.86 -2.06
C ASP A 5 8.63 -26.11 -1.37
N GLY A 6 7.54 -25.74 -2.07
CA GLY A 6 6.17 -25.90 -1.59
C GLY A 6 5.74 -24.92 -0.48
N LYS A 7 6.56 -23.93 -0.16
CA LYS A 7 6.27 -22.91 0.86
C LYS A 7 6.18 -21.51 0.25
N PRO A 8 5.22 -20.66 0.68
CA PRO A 8 5.18 -19.28 0.28
C PRO A 8 6.43 -18.53 0.78
N VAL A 9 7.03 -17.74 -0.10
CA VAL A 9 8.24 -16.93 0.26
C VAL A 9 7.85 -15.75 1.13
N THR A 10 6.71 -15.14 0.85
CA THR A 10 6.19 -13.99 1.60
C THR A 10 4.84 -14.37 2.20
N GLY A 11 4.86 -15.24 3.20
CA GLY A 11 3.64 -15.60 3.93
C GLY A 11 3.05 -14.36 4.62
N ARG A 12 1.81 -14.02 4.28
CA ARG A 12 1.04 -12.93 4.90
C ARG A 12 -0.29 -13.50 5.35
N GLU A 13 -0.26 -14.19 6.48
CA GLU A 13 -1.45 -14.77 7.09
C GLU A 13 -2.16 -13.72 7.96
N GLY A 14 -3.46 -13.90 8.23
CA GLY A 14 -4.25 -12.97 9.03
C GLY A 14 -4.86 -11.81 8.24
N TYR A 15 -4.81 -10.60 8.79
CA TYR A 15 -5.44 -9.40 8.24
C TYR A 15 -4.42 -8.53 7.53
N GLN A 16 -4.55 -8.33 6.21
CA GLN A 16 -3.66 -7.50 5.40
C GLN A 16 -4.14 -6.05 5.36
N VAL A 17 -3.20 -5.10 5.45
CA VAL A 17 -3.50 -3.67 5.55
C VAL A 17 -4.26 -3.13 4.33
N GLU A 18 -3.82 -3.48 3.13
CA GLU A 18 -4.45 -3.02 1.89
C GLU A 18 -5.84 -3.61 1.68
N VAL A 19 -6.04 -4.88 2.03
CA VAL A 19 -7.35 -5.54 1.90
C VAL A 19 -8.38 -4.89 2.82
N ASN A 20 -8.00 -4.57 4.04
CA ASN A 20 -8.87 -3.88 4.99
C ASN A 20 -9.15 -2.42 4.57
N ALA A 21 -8.17 -1.74 3.98
CA ALA A 21 -8.37 -0.41 3.41
C ALA A 21 -9.35 -0.44 2.23
N LEU A 22 -9.21 -1.40 1.33
CA LEU A 22 -10.12 -1.62 0.20
C LEU A 22 -11.54 -1.97 0.68
N TRP A 23 -11.65 -2.81 1.71
CA TRP A 23 -12.95 -3.14 2.31
C TRP A 23 -13.65 -1.90 2.85
N TYR A 24 -12.95 -1.05 3.58
CA TYR A 24 -13.51 0.23 4.04
C TYR A 24 -14.03 1.08 2.88
N ASN A 25 -13.24 1.19 1.81
CA ASN A 25 -13.65 1.93 0.62
C ASN A 25 -14.88 1.33 -0.06
N ALA A 26 -14.96 0.00 -0.16
CA ALA A 26 -16.13 -0.69 -0.72
C ALA A 26 -17.40 -0.39 0.09
N VAL A 27 -17.33 -0.42 1.43
CA VAL A 27 -18.46 -0.09 2.31
C VAL A 27 -18.88 1.37 2.14
N ARG A 28 -17.92 2.31 2.11
CA ARG A 28 -18.20 3.74 1.92
C ARG A 28 -18.84 4.02 0.56
N TYR A 29 -18.34 3.41 -0.48
CA TYR A 29 -18.88 3.54 -1.83
C TYR A 29 -20.29 2.94 -1.95
N ALA A 30 -20.51 1.75 -1.39
CA ALA A 30 -21.81 1.11 -1.36
C ALA A 30 -22.87 1.99 -0.63
N LEU A 31 -22.49 2.60 0.50
CA LEU A 31 -23.35 3.56 1.21
C LEU A 31 -23.66 4.80 0.36
N GLU A 32 -22.69 5.33 -0.38
CA GLU A 32 -22.91 6.45 -1.30
C GLU A 32 -23.93 6.07 -2.39
N LEU A 33 -23.79 4.89 -3.00
CA LEU A 33 -24.73 4.38 -4.01
C LEU A 33 -26.14 4.17 -3.42
N ALA A 34 -26.22 3.55 -2.23
CA ALA A 34 -27.50 3.32 -1.55
C ALA A 34 -28.25 4.63 -1.24
N ARG A 35 -27.53 5.67 -0.82
CA ARG A 35 -28.12 7.02 -0.62
C ARG A 35 -28.63 7.61 -1.94
N LYS A 36 -27.87 7.49 -3.04
CA LYS A 36 -28.29 7.95 -4.36
C LYS A 36 -29.51 7.22 -4.90
N SER A 37 -29.60 5.90 -4.64
CA SER A 37 -30.75 5.05 -5.02
C SER A 37 -31.92 5.12 -4.04
N LYS A 38 -31.76 5.82 -2.91
CA LYS A 38 -32.75 5.91 -1.82
C LYS A 38 -33.06 4.55 -1.16
N ASP A 39 -32.09 3.65 -1.13
CA ASP A 39 -32.18 2.39 -0.38
C ASP A 39 -31.94 2.65 1.11
N THR A 40 -33.03 3.04 1.80
CA THR A 40 -32.98 3.40 3.21
C THR A 40 -32.63 2.19 4.09
N ALA A 41 -33.10 1.00 3.74
CA ALA A 41 -32.86 -0.21 4.52
C ALA A 41 -31.36 -0.59 4.52
N PHE A 42 -30.70 -0.47 3.37
CA PHE A 42 -29.26 -0.67 3.30
C PHE A 42 -28.50 0.39 4.10
N VAL A 43 -28.89 1.66 3.95
CA VAL A 43 -28.25 2.76 4.69
C VAL A 43 -28.37 2.56 6.20
N GLU A 44 -29.57 2.32 6.74
CA GLU A 44 -29.78 2.09 8.18
C GLU A 44 -28.91 0.95 8.71
N ARG A 45 -28.80 -0.14 7.96
CA ARG A 45 -28.01 -1.31 8.35
C ARG A 45 -26.50 -1.03 8.36
N TRP A 46 -25.98 -0.30 7.36
CA TRP A 46 -24.55 -0.18 7.12
C TRP A 46 -23.93 1.14 7.59
N GLU A 47 -24.74 2.15 7.91
CA GLU A 47 -24.27 3.47 8.38
C GLU A 47 -23.28 3.42 9.56
N PRO A 48 -23.42 2.52 10.56
CA PRO A 48 -22.48 2.44 11.66
C PRO A 48 -21.14 1.76 11.30
N MET A 49 -21.07 1.06 10.15
CA MET A 49 -19.91 0.21 9.84
C MET A 49 -18.62 0.99 9.54
N PRO A 50 -18.63 2.12 8.80
CA PRO A 50 -17.41 2.86 8.51
C PRO A 50 -16.63 3.27 9.76
N GLU A 51 -17.28 3.78 10.79
CA GLU A 51 -16.59 4.20 12.01
C GLU A 51 -16.04 3.00 12.79
N ARG A 52 -16.78 1.89 12.83
CA ARG A 52 -16.31 0.64 13.45
C ARG A 52 -15.09 0.10 12.72
N ILE A 53 -15.12 0.04 11.37
CA ILE A 53 -13.98 -0.42 10.56
C ILE A 53 -12.78 0.50 10.78
N ARG A 54 -12.98 1.82 10.71
CA ARG A 54 -11.93 2.80 10.91
C ARG A 54 -11.25 2.64 12.28
N LYS A 55 -12.04 2.53 13.34
CA LYS A 55 -11.53 2.32 14.69
C LYS A 55 -10.69 1.06 14.79
N SER A 56 -11.23 -0.08 14.36
CA SER A 56 -10.51 -1.37 14.37
C SER A 56 -9.26 -1.34 13.50
N PHE A 57 -9.32 -0.67 12.33
CA PHE A 57 -8.17 -0.53 11.44
C PHE A 57 -7.02 0.22 12.13
N LEU A 58 -7.30 1.34 12.77
CA LEU A 58 -6.28 2.12 13.47
C LEU A 58 -5.71 1.35 14.68
N GLU A 59 -6.57 0.69 15.46
CA GLU A 59 -6.12 -0.11 16.61
C GLU A 59 -5.24 -1.30 16.19
N LEU A 60 -5.52 -1.93 15.06
CA LEU A 60 -4.80 -3.11 14.60
C LEU A 60 -3.54 -2.77 13.83
N PHE A 61 -3.59 -1.79 12.92
CA PHE A 61 -2.51 -1.58 11.95
C PHE A 61 -1.57 -0.42 12.27
N TRP A 62 -2.00 0.58 13.06
CA TRP A 62 -1.12 1.70 13.38
C TRP A 62 -0.01 1.25 14.32
N TYR A 63 1.25 1.34 13.85
CA TYR A 63 2.43 1.07 14.65
C TYR A 63 2.94 2.38 15.28
N GLU A 64 2.50 2.64 16.51
CA GLU A 64 2.71 3.90 17.23
C GLU A 64 4.18 4.27 17.40
N ARG A 65 5.06 3.28 17.59
CA ARG A 65 6.48 3.51 17.88
C ARG A 65 7.22 4.21 16.75
N GLU A 66 6.90 3.86 15.49
CA GLU A 66 7.59 4.37 14.29
C GLU A 66 6.62 5.06 13.33
N GLU A 67 5.37 5.24 13.72
CA GLU A 67 4.33 6.02 13.04
C GLU A 67 4.07 5.60 11.58
N PHE A 68 3.88 4.30 11.35
CA PHE A 68 3.48 3.76 10.06
C PHE A 68 2.46 2.62 10.23
N LEU A 69 1.94 2.05 9.11
CA LEU A 69 1.00 0.94 9.16
C LEU A 69 1.72 -0.40 9.03
N ALA A 70 1.45 -1.32 9.98
CA ALA A 70 1.86 -2.71 9.89
C ALA A 70 1.39 -3.33 8.57
N ASP A 71 2.19 -4.21 7.97
CA ASP A 71 1.87 -4.86 6.70
C ASP A 71 0.69 -5.82 6.81
N TYR A 72 0.67 -6.59 7.89
CA TYR A 72 -0.46 -7.45 8.28
C TYR A 72 -0.48 -7.64 9.80
N VAL A 73 -1.58 -8.20 10.29
CA VAL A 73 -1.76 -8.57 11.71
C VAL A 73 -2.26 -10.00 11.78
N ASP A 74 -1.62 -10.83 12.58
CA ASP A 74 -1.98 -12.22 12.84
C ASP A 74 -2.10 -12.52 14.34
N GLU A 75 -2.11 -13.79 14.73
CA GLU A 75 -2.16 -14.22 16.12
C GLU A 75 -0.90 -13.84 16.94
N HIS A 76 0.20 -13.52 16.26
CA HIS A 76 1.46 -13.08 16.89
C HIS A 76 1.56 -11.55 17.00
N GLY A 77 0.59 -10.82 16.44
CA GLY A 77 0.51 -9.37 16.48
C GLY A 77 0.86 -8.68 15.14
N GLN A 78 1.38 -7.46 15.24
CA GLN A 78 1.70 -6.63 14.07
C GLN A 78 2.98 -7.08 13.38
N ASN A 79 2.92 -7.34 12.06
CA ASN A 79 4.11 -7.43 11.24
C ASN A 79 4.58 -6.02 10.86
N THR A 80 5.73 -5.60 11.39
CA THR A 80 6.28 -4.26 11.21
C THR A 80 7.31 -4.15 10.07
N PHE A 81 7.29 -5.08 9.12
CA PHE A 81 8.09 -4.97 7.91
C PHE A 81 7.61 -3.79 7.06
N ILE A 82 8.51 -2.90 6.71
CA ILE A 82 8.16 -1.76 5.85
C ILE A 82 8.01 -2.28 4.42
N ARG A 83 6.75 -2.42 4.00
CA ARG A 83 6.29 -2.84 2.67
C ARG A 83 5.40 -1.77 2.04
N PRO A 84 5.23 -1.77 0.71
CA PRO A 84 4.49 -0.70 0.03
C PRO A 84 2.98 -0.75 0.23
N ASN A 85 2.41 -1.85 0.70
CA ASN A 85 0.96 -2.06 0.79
C ASN A 85 0.24 -0.97 1.61
N GLN A 86 0.91 -0.40 2.60
CA GLN A 86 0.39 0.69 3.41
C GLN A 86 0.07 1.97 2.61
N ILE A 87 0.74 2.21 1.46
CA ILE A 87 0.46 3.41 0.65
C ILE A 87 -0.92 3.35 0.00
N ILE A 88 -1.46 2.16 -0.23
CA ILE A 88 -2.80 1.97 -0.75
C ILE A 88 -3.83 2.61 0.18
N ALA A 89 -3.70 2.44 1.50
CA ALA A 89 -4.58 3.08 2.48
C ALA A 89 -4.54 4.63 2.42
N CYS A 90 -3.46 5.21 1.92
CA CYS A 90 -3.29 6.67 1.76
C CYS A 90 -3.87 7.22 0.46
N SER A 91 -4.02 6.38 -0.57
CA SER A 91 -4.40 6.80 -1.93
C SER A 91 -5.87 6.58 -2.27
N LEU A 92 -6.58 5.79 -1.46
CA LEU A 92 -7.98 5.47 -1.71
C LEU A 92 -8.90 6.68 -1.49
N PRO A 93 -10.02 6.79 -2.23
CA PRO A 93 -10.95 7.93 -2.15
C PRO A 93 -11.51 8.20 -0.74
N TYR A 94 -11.79 7.13 0.01
CA TYR A 94 -12.26 7.23 1.38
C TYR A 94 -11.12 6.86 2.34
N GLY A 95 -10.46 7.90 2.91
CA GLY A 95 -9.34 7.72 3.83
C GLY A 95 -9.80 7.39 5.26
N MET A 96 -9.05 6.54 5.94
CA MET A 96 -9.20 6.25 7.37
C MET A 96 -8.21 7.03 8.24
N LEU A 97 -7.09 7.42 7.66
CA LEU A 97 -5.99 8.09 8.35
C LEU A 97 -6.22 9.60 8.47
N GLY A 98 -5.88 10.18 9.61
CA GLY A 98 -5.72 11.63 9.74
C GLY A 98 -4.50 12.14 8.95
N GLU A 99 -4.45 13.46 8.68
CA GLU A 99 -3.38 14.07 7.88
C GLU A 99 -1.97 13.77 8.40
N GLY A 100 -1.76 13.83 9.72
CA GLY A 100 -0.47 13.53 10.34
C GLY A 100 -0.04 12.08 10.09
N MET A 101 -0.95 11.12 10.30
CA MET A 101 -0.70 9.71 10.05
C MET A 101 -0.42 9.44 8.56
N LYS A 102 -1.24 10.03 7.67
CA LYS A 102 -1.06 9.91 6.22
C LYS A 102 0.31 10.44 5.78
N ARG A 103 0.74 11.58 6.31
CA ARG A 103 2.07 12.17 6.07
C ARG A 103 3.17 11.21 6.51
N SER A 104 3.10 10.68 7.73
CA SER A 104 4.11 9.76 8.26
C SER A 104 4.25 8.49 7.43
N VAL A 105 3.13 7.91 6.98
CA VAL A 105 3.13 6.75 6.07
C VAL A 105 3.79 7.10 4.73
N ILE A 106 3.45 8.25 4.11
CA ILE A 106 4.06 8.69 2.85
C ILE A 106 5.56 8.89 3.01
N ASP A 107 6.00 9.53 4.09
CA ASP A 107 7.42 9.77 4.39
C ASP A 107 8.18 8.47 4.63
N THR A 108 7.57 7.50 5.30
CA THR A 108 8.14 6.16 5.51
C THR A 108 8.31 5.43 4.17
N VAL A 109 7.29 5.41 3.32
CA VAL A 109 7.35 4.80 1.99
C VAL A 109 8.41 5.50 1.13
N ARG A 110 8.44 6.83 1.13
CA ARG A 110 9.43 7.64 0.40
C ARG A 110 10.86 7.26 0.81
N ARG A 111 11.13 7.25 2.11
CA ARG A 111 12.47 7.02 2.68
C ARG A 111 13.00 5.62 2.45
N HIS A 112 12.12 4.62 2.52
CA HIS A 112 12.53 3.22 2.56
C HIS A 112 12.29 2.46 1.26
N LEU A 113 11.30 2.87 0.45
CA LEU A 113 10.83 2.06 -0.67
C LEU A 113 10.92 2.75 -2.02
N LEU A 114 10.85 4.09 -2.06
CA LEU A 114 10.84 4.83 -3.32
C LEU A 114 12.15 4.68 -4.07
N THR A 115 12.04 4.40 -5.37
CA THR A 115 13.14 4.38 -6.33
C THR A 115 12.74 5.18 -7.58
N PRO A 116 13.68 5.50 -8.48
CA PRO A 116 13.33 6.15 -9.76
C PRO A 116 12.31 5.38 -10.62
N LYS A 117 12.22 4.05 -10.46
CA LYS A 117 11.42 3.17 -11.33
C LYS A 117 10.22 2.52 -10.62
N GLY A 118 9.94 2.85 -9.38
CA GLY A 118 8.84 2.24 -8.63
C GLY A 118 9.08 2.14 -7.13
N LEU A 119 8.27 1.34 -6.46
CA LEU A 119 8.45 1.05 -5.04
C LEU A 119 9.04 -0.35 -4.84
N ARG A 120 10.02 -0.45 -3.92
CA ARG A 120 10.50 -1.74 -3.43
C ARG A 120 9.39 -2.46 -2.66
N THR A 121 9.34 -3.77 -2.79
CA THR A 121 8.39 -4.62 -2.07
C THR A 121 8.77 -4.87 -0.61
N LEU A 122 10.02 -4.60 -0.25
CA LEU A 122 10.53 -4.67 1.12
C LEU A 122 11.63 -3.63 1.31
N SER A 123 11.72 -3.05 2.51
CA SER A 123 12.78 -2.11 2.86
C SER A 123 14.17 -2.78 2.83
N PRO A 124 15.22 -2.13 2.26
CA PRO A 124 16.58 -2.63 2.32
C PRO A 124 17.17 -2.80 3.73
N ARG A 125 16.50 -2.25 4.75
CA ARG A 125 16.89 -2.45 6.16
C ARG A 125 16.44 -3.77 6.73
N ASN A 126 15.52 -4.46 6.05
CA ASN A 126 15.04 -5.76 6.49
C ASN A 126 16.09 -6.85 6.16
N PRO A 127 16.43 -7.75 7.08
CA PRO A 127 17.42 -8.82 6.83
C PRO A 127 16.99 -9.81 5.74
N LEU A 128 15.69 -9.88 5.40
CA LEU A 128 15.15 -10.71 4.31
C LEU A 128 15.17 -9.99 2.95
N TYR A 129 15.78 -8.80 2.85
CA TYR A 129 15.76 -8.02 1.63
C TYR A 129 16.58 -8.68 0.51
N GLU A 130 15.93 -8.92 -0.62
CA GLU A 130 16.54 -9.41 -1.87
C GLU A 130 16.14 -8.50 -3.03
N GLY A 131 16.97 -7.50 -3.33
CA GLY A 131 16.65 -6.45 -4.30
C GLY A 131 16.85 -6.83 -5.78
N ARG A 132 17.35 -8.04 -6.10
CA ARG A 132 17.61 -8.47 -7.47
C ARG A 132 16.83 -9.72 -7.83
N CYS A 133 15.86 -9.57 -8.74
CA CYS A 133 15.07 -10.68 -9.27
C CYS A 133 15.74 -11.26 -10.53
N VAL A 134 16.88 -11.95 -10.36
CA VAL A 134 17.70 -12.54 -11.44
C VAL A 134 18.12 -13.96 -11.06
N GLY A 135 18.54 -14.75 -12.04
CA GLY A 135 19.01 -16.13 -11.83
C GLY A 135 17.95 -17.17 -12.24
N ASP A 136 17.99 -18.34 -11.63
CA ASP A 136 17.03 -19.42 -11.83
C ASP A 136 15.65 -19.09 -11.21
N GLN A 137 14.66 -19.92 -11.48
CA GLN A 137 13.28 -19.68 -11.01
C GLN A 137 13.20 -19.56 -9.47
N PRO A 138 13.77 -20.48 -8.67
CA PRO A 138 13.70 -20.34 -7.21
C PRO A 138 14.37 -19.07 -6.68
N THR A 139 15.46 -18.63 -7.30
CA THR A 139 16.15 -17.39 -6.92
C THR A 139 15.28 -16.16 -7.22
N ARG A 140 14.66 -16.11 -8.40
CA ARG A 140 13.72 -15.03 -8.74
C ARG A 140 12.50 -15.02 -7.83
N ASP A 141 11.95 -16.17 -7.52
CA ASP A 141 10.77 -16.31 -6.64
C ASP A 141 11.07 -15.82 -5.22
N ARG A 142 12.29 -16.07 -4.70
CA ARG A 142 12.71 -15.51 -3.40
C ARG A 142 12.76 -13.99 -3.41
N ALA A 143 13.19 -13.36 -4.51
CA ALA A 143 13.31 -11.91 -4.60
C ALA A 143 11.98 -11.21 -4.94
N TYR A 144 11.02 -11.91 -5.53
CA TYR A 144 9.83 -11.35 -6.18
C TYR A 144 9.05 -10.35 -5.33
N HIS A 145 8.83 -10.66 -4.06
CA HIS A 145 8.21 -9.78 -3.07
C HIS A 145 9.13 -9.42 -1.89
N GLN A 146 10.42 -9.66 -2.01
CA GLN A 146 11.40 -9.40 -0.94
C GLN A 146 12.37 -8.26 -1.26
N GLY A 147 12.01 -7.39 -2.21
CA GLY A 147 12.83 -6.23 -2.53
C GLY A 147 12.71 -5.76 -3.97
N THR A 148 12.24 -6.61 -4.88
CA THR A 148 11.98 -6.26 -6.29
C THR A 148 11.14 -4.99 -6.37
N VAL A 149 11.51 -4.11 -7.31
CA VAL A 149 10.82 -2.84 -7.56
C VAL A 149 9.67 -3.05 -8.52
N TRP A 150 8.48 -2.51 -8.17
CA TRP A 150 7.29 -2.58 -8.99
C TRP A 150 6.79 -1.20 -9.40
N PRO A 151 6.77 -0.87 -10.71
CA PRO A 151 6.33 0.44 -11.22
C PRO A 151 4.87 0.77 -10.90
N TRP A 152 3.96 -0.20 -10.97
CA TRP A 152 2.52 0.01 -10.78
C TRP A 152 2.18 0.63 -9.40
N LEU A 153 3.00 0.40 -8.39
CA LEU A 153 2.83 0.97 -7.05
C LEU A 153 3.02 2.50 -7.01
N LEU A 154 3.67 3.09 -8.04
CA LEU A 154 3.81 4.54 -8.13
C LEU A 154 2.48 5.25 -8.26
N GLU A 155 1.47 4.64 -8.88
CA GLU A 155 0.12 5.23 -8.95
C GLU A 155 -0.38 5.60 -7.55
N HIS A 156 -0.33 4.66 -6.62
CA HIS A 156 -0.78 4.87 -5.25
C HIS A 156 0.07 5.92 -4.51
N TYR A 157 1.39 5.87 -4.69
CA TYR A 157 2.28 6.86 -4.09
C TYR A 157 2.03 8.27 -4.62
N VAL A 158 2.01 8.43 -5.92
CA VAL A 158 1.77 9.71 -6.59
C VAL A 158 0.41 10.27 -6.20
N LYS A 159 -0.64 9.44 -6.21
CA LYS A 159 -1.97 9.87 -5.79
C LYS A 159 -2.00 10.32 -4.33
N ALA A 160 -1.40 9.57 -3.41
CA ALA A 160 -1.31 9.96 -2.01
C ALA A 160 -0.59 11.30 -1.81
N CYS A 161 0.51 11.54 -2.56
CA CYS A 161 1.24 12.80 -2.55
C CYS A 161 0.42 13.96 -3.14
N PHE A 162 -0.31 13.73 -4.24
CA PHE A 162 -1.20 14.77 -4.79
C PHE A 162 -2.33 15.12 -3.84
N ASP A 163 -2.94 14.15 -3.18
CA ASP A 163 -3.99 14.39 -2.18
C ASP A 163 -3.46 15.19 -0.98
N MET A 164 -2.17 15.04 -0.66
CA MET A 164 -1.51 15.73 0.46
C MET A 164 -0.98 17.13 0.08
N HIS A 165 -0.38 17.27 -1.07
CA HIS A 165 0.39 18.46 -1.46
C HIS A 165 -0.23 19.23 -2.66
N GLY A 166 -1.25 18.67 -3.29
CA GLY A 166 -1.90 19.30 -4.45
C GLY A 166 -0.91 19.57 -5.59
N LYS A 167 -1.08 20.70 -6.26
CA LYS A 167 -0.24 21.08 -7.41
C LYS A 167 1.24 21.29 -7.08
N ALA A 168 1.61 21.47 -5.81
CA ALA A 168 3.01 21.61 -5.39
C ALA A 168 3.83 20.35 -5.67
N PHE A 169 3.18 19.17 -5.74
CA PHE A 169 3.82 17.89 -6.05
C PHE A 169 4.04 17.67 -7.57
N LEU A 170 3.45 18.47 -8.44
CA LEU A 170 3.49 18.26 -9.89
C LEU A 170 4.92 18.19 -10.49
N PRO A 171 5.89 19.03 -10.09
CA PRO A 171 7.27 18.92 -10.61
C PRO A 171 7.89 17.55 -10.30
N GLU A 172 7.76 17.07 -9.06
CA GLU A 172 8.29 15.75 -8.62
C GLU A 172 7.63 14.60 -9.39
N ALA A 173 6.30 14.65 -9.57
CA ALA A 173 5.58 13.65 -10.36
C ALA A 173 6.04 13.60 -11.81
N ARG A 174 6.32 14.75 -12.45
CA ARG A 174 6.88 14.81 -13.81
C ARG A 174 8.28 14.21 -13.88
N ASP A 175 9.12 14.49 -12.90
CA ASP A 175 10.46 13.92 -12.86
C ASP A 175 10.44 12.40 -12.65
N MET A 176 9.49 11.87 -11.88
CA MET A 176 9.27 10.42 -11.79
C MET A 176 8.92 9.81 -13.16
N LEU A 177 8.05 10.45 -13.95
CA LEU A 177 7.70 9.96 -15.29
C LEU A 177 8.88 9.96 -16.25
N LYS A 178 9.75 10.97 -16.21
CA LYS A 178 10.95 11.04 -17.05
C LYS A 178 11.88 9.83 -16.88
N ASN A 179 11.91 9.24 -15.69
CA ASN A 179 12.73 8.06 -15.45
C ASN A 179 12.33 6.84 -16.30
N PHE A 180 11.14 6.86 -16.93
CA PHE A 180 10.66 5.78 -17.81
C PHE A 180 10.90 6.08 -19.30
N GLU A 181 11.33 7.29 -19.68
CA GLU A 181 11.52 7.68 -21.08
C GLU A 181 12.52 6.76 -21.80
N GLU A 182 13.61 6.38 -21.11
CA GLU A 182 14.61 5.48 -21.68
C GLU A 182 14.02 4.08 -21.90
N ASP A 183 13.27 3.53 -20.94
CA ASP A 183 12.65 2.20 -21.07
C ASP A 183 11.65 2.18 -22.22
N ILE A 184 10.84 3.23 -22.34
CA ILE A 184 9.88 3.38 -23.44
C ILE A 184 10.60 3.46 -24.78
N SER A 185 11.70 4.21 -24.84
CA SER A 185 12.47 4.41 -26.09
C SER A 185 13.17 3.14 -26.55
N VAL A 186 13.68 2.32 -25.62
CA VAL A 186 14.46 1.10 -25.92
C VAL A 186 13.56 -0.13 -26.06
N SER A 187 12.57 -0.28 -25.21
CA SER A 187 11.75 -1.50 -25.10
C SER A 187 10.31 -1.33 -25.59
N GLY A 188 9.85 -0.10 -25.82
CA GLY A 188 8.48 0.18 -26.24
C GLY A 188 7.44 0.00 -25.14
N ILE A 189 7.86 -0.11 -23.89
CA ILE A 189 7.00 -0.29 -22.71
C ILE A 189 7.41 0.71 -21.63
#